data_bb38a2620b28c7f6352a2439668c2a37
#
_entry.id   bb38a2620b28c7f6352a2439668c2a37
#
_cell.length_a   1.000
_cell.length_b   1.000
_cell.length_c   1.000
_cell.angle_alpha   90.00
_cell.angle_beta   90.00
_cell.angle_gamma   90.00
#
_symmetry.space_group_name_H-M   'P 1'
#
loop_
_entity.id
_entity.type
_entity.pdbx_description
1 polymer ?
#
loop_
_entity_poly.entity_id
_entity_poly.type
_entity_poly.pdbx_seq_one_letter_code
_entity_poly.pdbx_strand_id
1 'polypeptide(L)' 'MEPLPIKFYGANWCGDCRRAKAIFAEMQVPYMWIDIDQSPQAAEFVKQVNSGLRRVPTIIFPDGTILVEPESDILSFHA' A
#
# COMPACT_ATOMS: atom_id res chain seq x y z
N MET A 1 21.17 0.27 11.46
CA MET A 1 20.53 0.63 10.17
C MET A 1 19.02 0.47 10.31
N GLU A 2 18.29 1.49 10.02
CA GLU A 2 16.83 1.42 10.12
C GLU A 2 16.27 0.61 8.96
N PRO A 3 15.22 -0.18 9.20
CA PRO A 3 14.57 -0.90 8.11
C PRO A 3 13.89 0.09 7.16
N LEU A 4 13.79 -0.31 5.89
CA LEU A 4 13.06 0.47 4.91
C LEU A 4 11.57 0.50 5.30
N PRO A 5 10.87 1.61 5.06
CA PRO A 5 9.46 1.69 5.39
C PRO A 5 8.63 0.84 4.45
N ILE A 6 7.47 0.41 4.93
CA ILE A 6 6.42 -0.11 4.06
C ILE A 6 5.90 1.07 3.24
N LYS A 7 5.79 0.90 1.93
CA LYS A 7 5.22 1.92 1.04
C LYS A 7 3.79 1.55 0.70
N PHE A 8 2.87 2.42 1.05
CA PHE A 8 1.44 2.19 0.88
C PHE A 8 0.90 3.18 -0.15
N TYR A 9 0.72 2.70 -1.37
CA TYR A 9 0.15 3.50 -2.46
C TYR A 9 -1.36 3.38 -2.41
N GLY A 10 -2.05 4.50 -2.30
CA GLY A 10 -3.49 4.46 -2.19
C GLY A 10 -4.15 5.78 -2.55
N ALA A 11 -5.43 5.89 -2.22
CA ALA A 11 -6.24 7.09 -2.46
C ALA A 11 -7.24 7.28 -1.33
N ASN A 12 -7.59 8.53 -1.08
CA ASN A 12 -8.49 8.84 0.04
C ASN A 12 -9.93 8.32 -0.17
N TRP A 13 -10.33 8.16 -1.43
CA TRP A 13 -11.67 7.66 -1.77
C TRP A 13 -11.76 6.14 -1.73
N CYS A 14 -10.66 5.44 -1.56
CA CYS A 14 -10.59 3.98 -1.64
C CYS A 14 -10.97 3.34 -0.30
N GLY A 15 -12.08 2.61 -0.26
CA GLY A 15 -12.52 1.91 0.95
C GLY A 15 -11.55 0.84 1.42
N ASP A 16 -10.96 0.10 0.48
CA ASP A 16 -9.96 -0.92 0.80
C ASP A 16 -8.70 -0.31 1.40
N CYS A 17 -8.34 0.90 0.96
CA CYS A 17 -7.22 1.63 1.54
C CYS A 17 -7.50 2.00 3.00
N ARG A 18 -8.72 2.43 3.31
CA ARG A 18 -9.10 2.75 4.69
C ARG A 18 -9.05 1.52 5.58
N ARG A 19 -9.51 0.38 5.06
CA ARG A 19 -9.47 -0.88 5.78
C ARG A 19 -8.02 -1.28 6.07
N ALA A 20 -7.14 -1.18 5.08
CA ALA A 20 -5.73 -1.51 5.25
C ALA A 20 -5.05 -0.57 6.25
N LYS A 21 -5.35 0.73 6.21
CA LYS A 21 -4.83 1.68 7.19
C LYS A 21 -5.25 1.31 8.61
N ALA A 22 -6.51 0.89 8.78
CA ALA A 22 -7.01 0.49 10.09
C ALA A 22 -6.28 -0.73 10.62
N ILE A 23 -5.97 -1.70 9.75
CA ILE A 23 -5.22 -2.89 10.14
C ILE A 23 -3.81 -2.51 10.60
N PHE A 24 -3.11 -1.69 9.84
CA PHE A 24 -1.77 -1.23 10.23
C PHE A 24 -1.81 -0.46 11.56
N ALA A 25 -2.82 0.38 11.76
CA ALA A 25 -2.97 1.14 13.00
C ALA A 25 -3.21 0.20 14.18
N GLU A 26 -4.08 -0.78 14.02
CA GLU A 26 -4.39 -1.76 15.06
C GLU A 26 -3.15 -2.58 15.44
N MET A 27 -2.34 -2.94 14.46
CA MET A 27 -1.14 -3.72 14.67
C MET A 27 0.07 -2.85 15.03
N GLN A 28 -0.10 -1.53 15.05
CA GLN A 28 0.96 -0.55 15.34
C GLN A 28 2.15 -0.68 14.38
N VAL A 29 1.85 -0.93 13.10
CA VAL A 29 2.85 -1.06 12.06
C VAL A 29 2.97 0.27 11.31
N PRO A 30 4.15 0.91 11.33
CA PRO A 30 4.35 2.16 10.60
C PRO A 30 4.44 1.91 9.09
N TYR A 31 3.99 2.88 8.32
CA TYR A 31 4.06 2.83 6.86
C TYR A 31 4.16 4.24 6.29
N MET A 32 4.63 4.33 5.04
CA MET A 32 4.65 5.58 4.31
C MET A 32 3.42 5.62 3.39
N TRP A 33 2.52 6.58 3.65
CA TRP A 33 1.34 6.77 2.82
C TRP A 33 1.69 7.59 1.59
N ILE A 34 1.36 7.07 0.41
CA ILE A 34 1.63 7.74 -0.86
C ILE A 34 0.30 7.84 -1.62
N ASP A 35 -0.22 9.06 -1.73
CA ASP A 35 -1.50 9.32 -2.39
C ASP A 35 -1.26 9.44 -3.89
N ILE A 36 -1.78 8.50 -4.67
CA ILE A 36 -1.58 8.51 -6.11
C ILE A 36 -2.31 9.64 -6.82
N ASP A 37 -3.30 10.25 -6.17
CA ASP A 37 -3.99 11.41 -6.74
C ASP A 37 -3.18 12.68 -6.58
N GLN A 38 -2.22 12.70 -5.64
CA GLN A 38 -1.36 13.84 -5.38
C GLN A 38 0.01 13.70 -6.05
N SER A 39 0.33 12.53 -6.58
CA SER A 39 1.64 12.27 -7.17
C SER A 39 1.49 11.52 -8.49
N PRO A 40 1.65 12.21 -9.63
CA PRO A 40 1.61 11.55 -10.94
C PRO A 40 2.67 10.45 -11.08
N GLN A 41 3.83 10.62 -10.46
CA GLN A 41 4.89 9.61 -10.49
C GLN A 41 4.46 8.35 -9.76
N ALA A 42 3.80 8.50 -8.60
CA ALA A 42 3.30 7.37 -7.83
C ALA A 42 2.19 6.63 -8.60
N ALA A 43 1.30 7.37 -9.25
CA ALA A 43 0.25 6.77 -10.07
C ALA A 43 0.85 5.96 -11.21
N GLU A 44 1.89 6.48 -11.85
CA GLU A 44 2.57 5.79 -12.93
C GLU A 44 3.25 4.51 -12.43
N PHE A 45 3.88 4.57 -11.25
CA PHE A 45 4.50 3.40 -10.65
C PHE A 45 3.46 2.30 -10.37
N VAL A 46 2.30 2.68 -9.82
CA VAL A 46 1.21 1.72 -9.56
C VAL A 46 0.75 1.05 -10.85
N LYS A 47 0.64 1.82 -11.93
CA LYS A 47 0.30 1.25 -13.23
C LYS A 47 1.36 0.26 -13.73
N GLN A 48 2.64 0.59 -13.53
CA GLN A 48 3.72 -0.29 -13.99
C GLN A 48 3.67 -1.65 -13.31
N VAL A 49 3.41 -1.69 -12.01
CA VAL A 49 3.37 -2.95 -11.28
C VAL A 49 2.06 -3.70 -11.45
N ASN A 50 1.04 -3.07 -12.04
CA ASN A 50 -0.30 -3.65 -12.19
C ASN A 50 -0.74 -3.71 -13.66
N SER A 51 0.20 -3.90 -14.57
CA SER A 51 -0.09 -4.08 -16.00
C SER A 51 -0.90 -2.94 -16.62
N GLY A 52 -0.59 -1.71 -16.22
CA GLY A 52 -1.22 -0.51 -16.74
C GLY A 52 -2.45 -0.05 -16.00
N LEU A 53 -2.83 -0.74 -14.91
CA LEU A 53 -4.04 -0.41 -14.14
C LEU A 53 -3.69 0.34 -12.85
N ARG A 54 -4.55 1.30 -12.49
CA ARG A 54 -4.41 2.05 -11.24
C ARG A 54 -5.09 1.31 -10.10
N ARG A 55 -4.48 0.22 -9.65
CA ARG A 55 -5.04 -0.58 -8.56
C ARG A 55 -4.54 -0.08 -7.21
N VAL A 56 -5.46 0.19 -6.31
CA VAL A 56 -5.16 0.60 -4.94
C VAL A 56 -6.01 -0.20 -3.97
N PRO A 57 -5.47 -0.56 -2.80
CA PRO A 57 -4.10 -0.29 -2.33
C PRO A 57 -3.06 -1.18 -3.02
N THR A 58 -1.88 -0.62 -3.28
CA THR A 58 -0.70 -1.37 -3.69
C THR A 58 0.35 -1.13 -2.61
N ILE A 59 0.75 -2.19 -1.92
CA ILE A 59 1.57 -2.10 -0.71
C ILE A 59 2.86 -2.86 -0.95
N ILE A 60 3.99 -2.18 -0.76
CA ILE A 60 5.32 -2.76 -0.98
C ILE A 60 6.04 -2.85 0.35
N PHE A 61 6.41 -4.06 0.72
CA PHE A 61 7.12 -4.35 1.97
C PHE A 61 8.63 -4.25 1.77
N PRO A 62 9.38 -4.07 2.86
CA PRO A 62 10.84 -3.92 2.76
C PRO A 62 11.56 -5.10 2.11
N ASP A 63 11.00 -6.29 2.19
CA ASP A 63 11.57 -7.50 1.58
C ASP A 63 11.26 -7.64 0.09
N GLY A 64 10.56 -6.66 -0.49
CA GLY A 64 10.18 -6.68 -1.89
C GLY A 64 8.80 -7.28 -2.17
N THR A 65 8.13 -7.82 -1.16
CA THR A 65 6.76 -8.34 -1.33
C THR A 65 5.83 -7.22 -1.74
N ILE A 66 5.01 -7.48 -2.76
CA ILE A 66 4.00 -6.54 -3.25
C ILE A 66 2.63 -7.16 -3.06
N LEU A 67 1.76 -6.49 -2.32
CA LEU A 67 0.37 -6.90 -2.15
C LEU A 67 -0.54 -5.88 -2.83
N VAL A 68 -1.46 -6.36 -3.67
CA VAL A 68 -2.40 -5.52 -4.40
C VAL A 68 -3.81 -5.88 -3.96
N GLU A 69 -4.53 -4.91 -3.42
CA GLU A 69 -5.88 -5.09 -2.91
C GLU A 69 -5.99 -6.32 -1.99
N PRO A 70 -5.08 -6.46 -0.99
CA PRO A 70 -5.04 -7.67 -0.19
C PRO A 70 -6.25 -7.78 0.71
N GLU A 71 -6.69 -9.03 0.96
CA GLU A 71 -7.66 -9.29 2.00
C GLU A 71 -7.04 -9.05 3.37
N SER A 72 -7.90 -8.82 4.39
CA SER A 72 -7.44 -8.40 5.70
C SER A 72 -6.52 -9.42 6.37
N ASP A 73 -6.82 -10.72 6.22
CA ASP A 73 -6.00 -11.78 6.82
C ASP A 73 -4.63 -11.87 6.14
N ILE A 74 -4.57 -11.71 4.83
CA ILE A 74 -3.30 -11.70 4.09
C ILE A 74 -2.45 -10.51 4.53
N LEU A 75 -3.06 -9.33 4.65
CA LEU A 75 -2.33 -8.13 5.06
C LEU A 75 -1.81 -8.28 6.48
N SER A 76 -2.62 -8.80 7.40
CA SER A 76 -2.23 -9.02 8.78
C SER A 76 -1.07 -9.99 8.90
N PHE A 77 -1.04 -11.01 8.06
CA PHE A 77 0.04 -12.00 8.04
C PHE A 77 1.37 -11.34 7.66
N HIS A 78 1.36 -10.42 6.69
CA HIS A 78 2.59 -9.77 6.22
C HIS A 78 3.00 -8.56 7.07
N ALA A 79 2.06 -7.96 7.78
CA ALA A 79 2.35 -6.83 8.64
C ALA A 79 2.93 -7.31 9.96
#